data_6519314b26854e55601968b4a141e22b
#
_entry.id   6519314b26854e55601968b4a141e22b
#
_cell.length_a   1.000
_cell.length_b   1.000
_cell.length_c   1.000
_cell.angle_alpha   90.00
_cell.angle_beta   90.00
_cell.angle_gamma   90.00
#
_symmetry.space_group_name_H-M   'P 1'
#
loop_
_entity.id
_entity.type
_entity.pdbx_description
1 polymer ?
#
loop_
_entity_poly.entity_id
_entity_poly.type
_entity_poly.pdbx_seq_one_letter_code
_entity_poly.pdbx_strand_id
1 'polypeptide(L)'
;AGDKDLLVGIGTLLNARFPKGRKLYVMGSGVGYGERPPLGDNTKIYCVRGPLSAKALDLPESYAAIDAGVLVNRFLPEAPSVKYKFSYMPQISSVVKCPGVWEKVCNELGFGYLDPTYSVDQTIQNIRETEVLLTESMHGAIIAEALRVPWIPIVTRQEILGFKWQDWCYSINEEYSPISVPPIYEKYKDSFLRNMKEKLSIQKA
;
A
#
# COMPACT_ATOMS: atom_id res chain seq x y z
N ALA A 1 -27.32 -16.07 1.43
CA ALA A 1 -26.44 -14.91 1.73
C ALA A 1 -27.27 -13.65 1.53
N GLY A 2 -27.58 -12.94 2.64
CA GLY A 2 -28.55 -11.83 2.61
C GLY A 2 -28.12 -10.63 1.78
N ASP A 3 -29.13 -9.92 1.31
CA ASP A 3 -29.07 -8.62 0.62
C ASP A 3 -28.56 -7.49 1.53
N LYS A 4 -27.33 -7.63 2.04
CA LYS A 4 -26.75 -6.54 2.83
C LYS A 4 -26.09 -5.51 1.93
N ASP A 5 -26.31 -4.24 2.21
CA ASP A 5 -25.57 -3.13 1.63
C ASP A 5 -24.08 -3.30 1.89
N LEU A 6 -23.23 -2.83 0.98
CA LEU A 6 -21.79 -2.93 1.09
C LEU A 6 -21.13 -1.55 1.15
N LEU A 7 -20.22 -1.39 2.11
CA LEU A 7 -19.29 -0.27 2.16
C LEU A 7 -17.99 -0.66 1.44
N VAL A 8 -17.55 0.18 0.52
CA VAL A 8 -16.33 0.01 -0.29
C VAL A 8 -15.37 1.15 0.07
N GLY A 9 -14.57 0.93 1.11
CA GLY A 9 -13.76 1.99 1.73
C GLY A 9 -12.28 1.93 1.38
N ILE A 10 -11.68 0.75 1.40
CA ILE A 10 -10.23 0.57 1.32
C ILE A 10 -9.86 -0.16 0.04
N GLY A 11 -8.78 0.28 -0.60
CA GLY A 11 -8.14 -0.46 -1.66
C GLY A 11 -8.53 -0.04 -3.08
N THR A 12 -8.14 -0.89 -4.03
CA THR A 12 -8.33 -0.68 -5.47
C THR A 12 -9.44 -1.61 -5.98
N LEU A 13 -10.65 -1.39 -5.48
CA LEU A 13 -11.79 -2.28 -5.70
C LEU A 13 -12.72 -1.82 -6.82
N LEU A 14 -12.57 -0.58 -7.31
CA LEU A 14 -13.39 -0.02 -8.37
C LEU A 14 -12.91 -0.51 -9.75
N ASN A 15 -13.33 -1.70 -10.14
CA ASN A 15 -12.97 -2.36 -11.40
C ASN A 15 -14.14 -3.23 -11.92
N ALA A 16 -13.95 -3.89 -13.05
CA ALA A 16 -14.99 -4.72 -13.69
C ALA A 16 -15.55 -5.86 -12.80
N ARG A 17 -14.84 -6.24 -11.73
CA ARG A 17 -15.30 -7.24 -10.74
C ARG A 17 -16.15 -6.63 -9.63
N PHE A 18 -16.47 -5.35 -9.74
CA PHE A 18 -17.28 -4.64 -8.77
C PHE A 18 -18.64 -5.34 -8.58
N PRO A 19 -19.12 -5.54 -7.34
CA PRO A 19 -20.34 -6.32 -7.09
C PRO A 19 -21.55 -5.73 -7.79
N LYS A 20 -22.40 -6.57 -8.35
CA LYS A 20 -23.67 -6.19 -8.99
C LYS A 20 -24.85 -6.55 -8.08
N GLY A 21 -25.97 -5.87 -8.26
CA GLY A 21 -27.24 -6.24 -7.63
C GLY A 21 -27.39 -5.87 -6.15
N ARG A 22 -26.42 -5.14 -5.56
CA ARG A 22 -26.46 -4.68 -4.16
C ARG A 22 -26.35 -3.16 -4.11
N LYS A 23 -26.82 -2.56 -3.03
CA LYS A 23 -26.49 -1.16 -2.76
C LYS A 23 -25.04 -1.06 -2.31
N LEU A 24 -24.30 -0.19 -2.96
CA LEU A 24 -22.87 0.00 -2.75
C LEU A 24 -22.61 1.45 -2.32
N TYR A 25 -21.86 1.62 -1.25
CA TYR A 25 -21.46 2.92 -0.73
C TYR A 25 -19.95 3.04 -0.84
N VAL A 26 -19.47 3.88 -1.76
CA VAL A 26 -18.04 4.07 -1.98
C VAL A 26 -17.53 5.24 -1.15
N MET A 27 -16.52 4.99 -0.31
CA MET A 27 -15.90 5.98 0.57
C MET A 27 -14.38 5.74 0.65
N GLY A 28 -13.62 6.24 -0.33
CA GLY A 28 -12.15 6.19 -0.31
C GLY A 28 -11.50 5.09 -1.15
N SER A 29 -12.25 4.12 -1.68
CA SER A 29 -11.68 3.13 -2.61
C SER A 29 -11.33 3.78 -3.96
N GLY A 30 -10.32 3.22 -4.66
CA GLY A 30 -9.85 3.74 -5.94
C GLY A 30 -9.96 2.76 -7.10
N VAL A 31 -9.72 3.29 -8.30
CA VAL A 31 -9.57 2.57 -9.57
C VAL A 31 -8.12 2.11 -9.72
N GLY A 32 -7.85 1.14 -10.61
CA GLY A 32 -6.48 0.84 -11.00
C GLY A 32 -6.21 -0.56 -11.57
N TYR A 33 -7.15 -1.49 -11.52
CA TYR A 33 -7.00 -2.81 -12.11
C TYR A 33 -8.11 -3.09 -13.12
N GLY A 34 -7.72 -3.34 -14.38
CA GLY A 34 -8.66 -3.70 -15.43
C GLY A 34 -9.58 -2.55 -15.85
N GLU A 35 -10.74 -2.91 -16.35
CA GLU A 35 -11.72 -1.97 -16.88
C GLU A 35 -12.46 -1.22 -15.77
N ARG A 36 -13.04 -0.07 -16.15
CA ARG A 36 -13.91 0.75 -15.31
C ARG A 36 -15.05 -0.10 -14.71
N PRO A 37 -15.42 0.09 -13.44
CA PRO A 37 -16.53 -0.63 -12.84
C PRO A 37 -17.86 -0.25 -13.53
N PRO A 38 -18.78 -1.19 -13.65
CA PRO A 38 -20.14 -0.89 -14.09
C PRO A 38 -20.90 -0.22 -12.95
N LEU A 39 -20.81 1.10 -12.86
CA LEU A 39 -21.56 1.89 -11.88
C LEU A 39 -23.02 1.95 -12.31
N GLY A 40 -23.92 1.42 -11.47
CA GLY A 40 -25.37 1.47 -11.66
C GLY A 40 -26.06 2.36 -10.62
N ASP A 41 -27.39 2.51 -10.74
CA ASP A 41 -28.23 3.34 -9.85
C ASP A 41 -28.17 2.90 -8.37
N ASN A 42 -27.72 1.68 -8.12
CA ASN A 42 -27.51 1.14 -6.78
C ASN A 42 -26.15 1.51 -6.16
N THR A 43 -25.33 2.30 -6.86
CA THR A 43 -24.00 2.72 -6.37
C THR A 43 -24.02 4.18 -5.98
N LYS A 44 -23.76 4.45 -4.70
CA LYS A 44 -23.60 5.81 -4.18
C LYS A 44 -22.13 6.07 -3.87
N ILE A 45 -21.52 7.01 -4.59
CA ILE A 45 -20.14 7.43 -4.38
C ILE A 45 -20.17 8.69 -3.52
N TYR A 46 -19.52 8.65 -2.37
CA TYR A 46 -19.29 9.81 -1.51
C TYR A 46 -17.93 10.44 -1.79
N CYS A 47 -16.90 9.60 -1.90
CA CYS A 47 -15.57 10.02 -2.30
C CYS A 47 -14.78 8.81 -2.81
N VAL A 48 -13.69 9.10 -3.51
CA VAL A 48 -12.73 8.11 -4.01
C VAL A 48 -11.32 8.42 -3.50
N ARG A 49 -10.40 7.48 -3.64
CA ARG A 49 -9.05 7.54 -3.08
C ARG A 49 -8.27 8.79 -3.50
N GLY A 50 -8.35 9.20 -4.74
CA GLY A 50 -7.56 10.31 -5.23
C GLY A 50 -8.06 10.89 -6.55
N PRO A 51 -7.39 11.94 -7.06
CA PRO A 51 -7.82 12.69 -8.24
C PRO A 51 -7.80 11.87 -9.53
N LEU A 52 -6.88 10.89 -9.66
CA LEU A 52 -6.85 10.03 -10.83
C LEU A 52 -8.02 9.04 -10.84
N SER A 53 -8.46 8.57 -9.66
CA SER A 53 -9.67 7.76 -9.53
C SER A 53 -10.92 8.56 -9.86
N ALA A 54 -11.04 9.80 -9.40
CA ALA A 54 -12.15 10.69 -9.74
C ALA A 54 -12.21 10.91 -11.26
N LYS A 55 -11.09 11.27 -11.87
CA LYS A 55 -10.98 11.45 -13.33
C LYS A 55 -11.34 10.20 -14.12
N ALA A 56 -10.86 9.03 -13.70
CA ALA A 56 -11.15 7.75 -14.37
C ALA A 56 -12.63 7.35 -14.31
N LEU A 57 -13.39 7.91 -13.36
CA LEU A 57 -14.82 7.66 -13.17
C LEU A 57 -15.69 8.79 -13.70
N ASP A 58 -15.13 9.80 -14.37
CA ASP A 58 -15.81 11.03 -14.81
C ASP A 58 -16.52 11.78 -13.68
N LEU A 59 -15.93 11.74 -12.48
CA LEU A 59 -16.42 12.47 -11.31
C LEU A 59 -15.73 13.83 -11.19
N PRO A 60 -16.40 14.84 -10.63
CA PRO A 60 -15.77 16.10 -10.24
C PRO A 60 -14.59 15.85 -9.29
N GLU A 61 -13.56 16.70 -9.35
CA GLU A 61 -12.39 16.63 -8.49
C GLU A 61 -12.74 16.67 -6.98
N SER A 62 -13.82 17.33 -6.62
CA SER A 62 -14.36 17.38 -5.26
C SER A 62 -14.70 16.00 -4.64
N TYR A 63 -14.80 14.97 -5.48
CA TYR A 63 -14.94 13.58 -5.01
C TYR A 63 -13.59 12.92 -4.64
N ALA A 64 -12.47 13.50 -5.05
CA ALA A 64 -11.17 13.02 -4.66
C ALA A 64 -10.93 13.36 -3.18
N ALA A 65 -10.78 12.34 -2.35
CA ALA A 65 -10.48 12.50 -0.95
C ALA A 65 -9.19 11.75 -0.61
N ILE A 66 -9.31 10.57 0.02
CA ILE A 66 -8.17 9.76 0.43
C ILE A 66 -8.62 8.30 0.60
N ASP A 67 -7.70 7.34 0.62
CA ASP A 67 -8.01 5.96 0.98
C ASP A 67 -8.44 5.87 2.45
N ALA A 68 -9.56 5.17 2.72
CA ALA A 68 -10.11 5.09 4.07
C ALA A 68 -9.20 4.35 5.08
N GLY A 69 -8.13 3.68 4.60
CA GLY A 69 -7.10 3.08 5.44
C GLY A 69 -6.43 4.09 6.38
N VAL A 70 -6.43 5.38 6.05
CA VAL A 70 -5.87 6.43 6.93
C VAL A 70 -6.62 6.59 8.24
N LEU A 71 -7.85 6.11 8.36
CA LEU A 71 -8.64 6.19 9.58
C LEU A 71 -8.15 5.25 10.68
N VAL A 72 -7.22 4.36 10.39
CA VAL A 72 -6.69 3.36 11.33
C VAL A 72 -6.17 4.00 12.62
N ASN A 73 -5.55 5.17 12.54
CA ASN A 73 -4.97 5.86 13.70
C ASN A 73 -6.01 6.26 14.77
N ARG A 74 -7.29 6.31 14.41
CA ARG A 74 -8.38 6.67 15.36
C ARG A 74 -8.76 5.54 16.32
N PHE A 75 -8.33 4.33 16.03
CA PHE A 75 -8.75 3.12 16.75
C PHE A 75 -7.61 2.46 17.52
N LEU A 76 -6.42 3.09 17.56
CA LEU A 76 -5.24 2.46 18.12
C LEU A 76 -4.88 3.05 19.50
N PRO A 77 -4.41 2.20 20.42
CA PRO A 77 -3.84 2.63 21.68
C PRO A 77 -2.52 3.38 21.46
N GLU A 78 -1.90 3.81 22.55
CA GLU A 78 -0.58 4.45 22.54
C GLU A 78 0.48 3.67 21.73
N ALA A 79 1.42 4.40 21.12
CA ALA A 79 2.43 3.78 20.27
C ALA A 79 3.40 2.87 21.07
N PRO A 80 3.74 1.68 20.57
CA PRO A 80 4.75 0.84 21.19
C PRO A 80 6.15 1.43 21.04
N SER A 81 7.12 0.84 21.73
CA SER A 81 8.53 1.16 21.51
C SER A 81 8.99 0.68 20.11
N VAL A 82 9.83 1.48 19.46
CA VAL A 82 10.45 1.12 18.19
C VAL A 82 11.43 -0.03 18.40
N LYS A 83 11.33 -1.05 17.56
CA LYS A 83 12.22 -2.24 17.57
C LYS A 83 13.22 -2.23 16.42
N TYR A 84 12.81 -1.72 15.26
CA TYR A 84 13.62 -1.73 14.05
C TYR A 84 13.81 -0.33 13.51
N LYS A 85 15.05 -0.01 13.15
CA LYS A 85 15.34 1.23 12.44
C LYS A 85 14.72 1.24 11.04
N PHE A 86 14.80 0.11 10.34
CA PHE A 86 14.15 -0.11 9.06
C PHE A 86 13.37 -1.41 9.10
N SER A 87 12.21 -1.41 8.49
CA SER A 87 11.49 -2.65 8.16
C SER A 87 11.12 -2.66 6.69
N TYR A 88 10.98 -3.85 6.13
CA TYR A 88 10.60 -4.03 4.74
C TYR A 88 9.30 -4.83 4.61
N MET A 89 8.35 -4.29 3.84
CA MET A 89 7.09 -4.93 3.48
C MET A 89 7.02 -5.16 1.97
N PRO A 90 7.29 -6.37 1.49
CA PRO A 90 7.13 -6.72 0.07
C PRO A 90 5.67 -6.73 -0.37
N GLN A 91 5.45 -6.70 -1.68
CA GLN A 91 4.15 -7.03 -2.25
C GLN A 91 3.89 -8.54 -2.17
N ILE A 92 2.63 -8.95 -1.98
CA ILE A 92 2.25 -10.38 -1.90
C ILE A 92 2.79 -11.20 -3.07
N SER A 93 2.77 -10.67 -4.29
CA SER A 93 3.30 -11.33 -5.48
C SER A 93 4.83 -11.49 -5.46
N SER A 94 5.55 -10.64 -4.71
CA SER A 94 7.01 -10.78 -4.50
C SER A 94 7.31 -11.94 -3.56
N VAL A 95 6.50 -12.11 -2.52
CA VAL A 95 6.61 -13.24 -1.58
C VAL A 95 6.28 -14.56 -2.26
N VAL A 96 5.19 -14.60 -3.04
CA VAL A 96 4.77 -15.82 -3.75
C VAL A 96 5.84 -16.28 -4.76
N LYS A 97 6.50 -15.36 -5.44
CA LYS A 97 7.56 -15.70 -6.42
C LYS A 97 8.87 -16.13 -5.78
N CYS A 98 9.18 -15.64 -4.58
CA CYS A 98 10.43 -15.91 -3.87
C CYS A 98 10.16 -16.17 -2.37
N PRO A 99 9.54 -17.32 -2.02
CA PRO A 99 9.20 -17.63 -0.64
C PRO A 99 10.42 -17.64 0.28
N GLY A 100 10.32 -16.96 1.43
CA GLY A 100 11.36 -16.93 2.46
C GLY A 100 12.65 -16.15 2.11
N VAL A 101 12.81 -15.70 0.86
CA VAL A 101 14.04 -14.97 0.44
C VAL A 101 14.07 -13.58 1.06
N TRP A 102 12.97 -12.88 1.07
CA TRP A 102 12.87 -11.53 1.64
C TRP A 102 13.12 -11.50 3.15
N GLU A 103 12.60 -12.48 3.87
CA GLU A 103 12.83 -12.62 5.30
C GLU A 103 14.32 -12.83 5.60
N LYS A 104 15.01 -13.73 4.85
CA LYS A 104 16.46 -13.95 5.00
C LYS A 104 17.24 -12.67 4.76
N VAL A 105 16.89 -11.90 3.72
CA VAL A 105 17.53 -10.61 3.42
C VAL A 105 17.33 -9.61 4.55
N CYS A 106 16.12 -9.47 5.08
CA CYS A 106 15.85 -8.59 6.19
C CYS A 106 16.68 -8.98 7.43
N ASN A 107 16.74 -10.27 7.75
CA ASN A 107 17.54 -10.77 8.86
C ASN A 107 19.04 -10.46 8.70
N GLU A 108 19.60 -10.60 7.50
CA GLU A 108 21.01 -10.27 7.23
C GLU A 108 21.29 -8.76 7.29
N LEU A 109 20.30 -7.92 7.00
CA LEU A 109 20.41 -6.46 7.08
C LEU A 109 20.10 -5.93 8.49
N GLY A 110 19.59 -6.76 9.39
CA GLY A 110 19.06 -6.33 10.68
C GLY A 110 17.76 -5.52 10.56
N PHE A 111 16.97 -5.77 9.51
CA PHE A 111 15.68 -5.13 9.27
C PHE A 111 14.55 -5.97 9.83
N GLY A 112 13.46 -5.31 10.22
CA GLY A 112 12.17 -5.97 10.42
C GLY A 112 11.62 -6.48 9.08
N TYR A 113 11.06 -7.70 9.08
CA TYR A 113 10.35 -8.25 7.94
C TYR A 113 8.84 -8.24 8.23
N LEU A 114 8.08 -7.60 7.35
CA LEU A 114 6.62 -7.55 7.43
C LEU A 114 6.03 -8.39 6.30
N ASP A 115 5.60 -9.61 6.63
CA ASP A 115 4.93 -10.46 5.66
C ASP A 115 3.55 -9.89 5.30
N PRO A 116 3.25 -9.68 4.01
CA PRO A 116 1.96 -9.13 3.59
C PRO A 116 0.77 -10.08 3.83
N THR A 117 1.01 -11.29 4.32
CA THR A 117 -0.02 -12.27 4.72
C THR A 117 -0.36 -12.21 6.21
N TYR A 118 0.34 -11.42 7.00
CA TYR A 118 0.02 -11.23 8.41
C TYR A 118 -1.40 -10.68 8.61
N SER A 119 -1.95 -10.92 9.79
CA SER A 119 -3.22 -10.29 10.18
C SER A 119 -3.11 -8.76 10.15
N VAL A 120 -4.24 -8.09 10.02
CA VAL A 120 -4.29 -6.62 10.03
C VAL A 120 -3.65 -6.07 11.31
N ASP A 121 -4.01 -6.63 12.48
CA ASP A 121 -3.50 -6.19 13.77
C ASP A 121 -1.97 -6.36 13.87
N GLN A 122 -1.47 -7.51 13.43
CA GLN A 122 -0.03 -7.77 13.43
C GLN A 122 0.72 -6.85 12.47
N THR A 123 0.17 -6.59 11.28
CA THR A 123 0.76 -5.67 10.31
C THR A 123 0.83 -4.25 10.88
N ILE A 124 -0.26 -3.75 11.48
CA ILE A 124 -0.31 -2.44 12.12
C ILE A 124 0.72 -2.36 13.25
N GLN A 125 0.76 -3.37 14.11
CA GLN A 125 1.71 -3.43 15.22
C GLN A 125 3.16 -3.38 14.73
N ASN A 126 3.52 -4.17 13.73
CA ASN A 126 4.87 -4.21 13.17
C ASN A 126 5.27 -2.88 12.51
N ILE A 127 4.33 -2.20 11.82
CA ILE A 127 4.59 -0.86 11.28
C ILE A 127 4.88 0.13 12.42
N ARG A 128 4.13 0.09 13.51
CA ARG A 128 4.33 0.98 14.67
C ARG A 128 5.64 0.75 15.41
N GLU A 129 6.21 -0.44 15.30
CA GLU A 129 7.51 -0.82 15.89
C GLU A 129 8.70 -0.48 14.98
N THR A 130 8.47 0.26 13.90
CA THR A 130 9.43 0.60 12.86
C THR A 130 9.69 2.10 12.83
N GLU A 131 10.96 2.53 12.73
CA GLU A 131 11.34 3.94 12.55
C GLU A 131 11.08 4.39 11.11
N VAL A 132 11.45 3.57 10.09
CA VAL A 132 11.22 3.86 8.67
C VAL A 132 10.76 2.60 7.96
N LEU A 133 9.61 2.65 7.29
CA LEU A 133 9.07 1.55 6.50
C LEU A 133 9.53 1.62 5.03
N LEU A 134 10.20 0.60 4.54
CA LEU A 134 10.46 0.37 3.11
C LEU A 134 9.36 -0.53 2.57
N THR A 135 8.63 -0.12 1.53
CA THR A 135 7.46 -0.92 1.14
C THR A 135 7.16 -0.95 -0.36
N GLU A 136 6.82 -2.13 -0.86
CA GLU A 136 6.16 -2.33 -2.16
C GLU A 136 4.63 -2.31 -2.03
N SER A 137 4.10 -2.39 -0.82
CA SER A 137 2.66 -2.39 -0.55
C SER A 137 2.15 -0.98 -0.35
N MET A 138 1.27 -0.52 -1.25
CA MET A 138 0.63 0.79 -1.10
C MET A 138 -0.14 0.91 0.23
N HIS A 139 -0.81 -0.17 0.69
CA HIS A 139 -1.50 -0.12 1.99
C HIS A 139 -0.53 -0.12 3.16
N GLY A 140 0.66 -0.71 3.02
CA GLY A 140 1.74 -0.53 3.99
C GLY A 140 2.10 0.95 4.14
N ALA A 141 2.26 1.67 3.03
CA ALA A 141 2.54 3.11 3.03
C ALA A 141 1.36 3.93 3.58
N ILE A 142 0.11 3.63 3.18
CA ILE A 142 -1.09 4.33 3.69
C ILE A 142 -1.20 4.22 5.22
N ILE A 143 -0.97 3.03 5.76
CA ILE A 143 -1.00 2.79 7.20
C ILE A 143 0.17 3.49 7.89
N ALA A 144 1.38 3.41 7.34
CA ALA A 144 2.55 4.10 7.88
C ALA A 144 2.32 5.62 7.92
N GLU A 145 1.79 6.22 6.85
CA GLU A 145 1.43 7.64 6.80
C GLU A 145 0.41 8.01 7.89
N ALA A 146 -0.65 7.21 8.03
CA ALA A 146 -1.66 7.43 9.07
C ALA A 146 -1.09 7.36 10.49
N LEU A 147 -0.05 6.55 10.69
CA LEU A 147 0.63 6.34 11.98
C LEU A 147 1.83 7.28 12.19
N ARG A 148 2.11 8.17 11.22
CA ARG A 148 3.28 9.06 11.23
C ARG A 148 4.60 8.31 11.28
N VAL A 149 4.65 7.12 10.71
CA VAL A 149 5.87 6.37 10.44
C VAL A 149 6.38 6.74 9.06
N PRO A 150 7.57 7.33 8.93
CA PRO A 150 8.18 7.61 7.63
C PRO A 150 8.23 6.37 6.75
N TRP A 151 7.93 6.53 5.47
CA TRP A 151 7.90 5.44 4.52
C TRP A 151 8.60 5.78 3.21
N ILE A 152 9.17 4.75 2.57
CA ILE A 152 9.86 4.86 1.29
C ILE A 152 9.29 3.80 0.35
N PRO A 153 8.72 4.20 -0.80
CA PRO A 153 8.21 3.24 -1.75
C PRO A 153 9.36 2.54 -2.47
N ILE A 154 9.29 1.21 -2.52
CA ILE A 154 10.26 0.35 -3.21
C ILE A 154 9.57 -0.30 -4.41
N VAL A 155 10.30 -0.41 -5.51
CA VAL A 155 9.88 -1.14 -6.70
C VAL A 155 10.96 -2.15 -7.08
N THR A 156 10.62 -3.43 -7.02
CA THR A 156 11.52 -4.51 -7.45
C THR A 156 11.14 -5.05 -8.83
N ARG A 157 9.96 -4.68 -9.36
CA ARG A 157 9.42 -5.21 -10.61
C ARG A 157 8.50 -4.21 -11.31
N GLN A 158 8.43 -4.30 -12.64
CA GLN A 158 7.60 -3.41 -13.46
C GLN A 158 6.09 -3.63 -13.30
N GLU A 159 5.68 -4.80 -12.77
CA GLU A 159 4.25 -5.12 -12.59
C GLU A 159 3.59 -4.39 -11.41
N ILE A 160 4.35 -3.65 -10.60
CA ILE A 160 3.78 -2.79 -9.56
C ILE A 160 3.05 -1.63 -10.24
N LEU A 161 1.74 -1.59 -10.06
CA LEU A 161 0.87 -0.62 -10.72
C LEU A 161 1.10 0.80 -10.17
N GLY A 162 1.92 1.59 -10.87
CA GLY A 162 2.24 2.97 -10.51
C GLY A 162 1.01 3.88 -10.41
N PHE A 163 -0.01 3.67 -11.26
CA PHE A 163 -1.23 4.47 -11.28
C PHE A 163 -1.91 4.56 -9.89
N LYS A 164 -2.10 3.43 -9.20
CA LYS A 164 -2.75 3.43 -7.88
C LYS A 164 -1.94 4.17 -6.81
N TRP A 165 -0.61 4.05 -6.88
CA TRP A 165 0.30 4.76 -6.02
C TRP A 165 0.25 6.27 -6.26
N GLN A 166 0.31 6.68 -7.51
CA GLN A 166 0.25 8.07 -7.90
C GLN A 166 -1.08 8.72 -7.50
N ASP A 167 -2.20 8.00 -7.72
CA ASP A 167 -3.53 8.43 -7.30
C ASP A 167 -3.60 8.70 -5.79
N TRP A 168 -3.05 7.80 -4.97
CA TRP A 168 -3.00 8.01 -3.53
C TRP A 168 -2.02 9.11 -3.13
N CYS A 169 -0.80 9.13 -3.66
CA CYS A 169 0.19 10.17 -3.36
C CYS A 169 -0.36 11.57 -3.66
N TYR A 170 -1.04 11.77 -4.79
CA TYR A 170 -1.68 13.04 -5.10
C TYR A 170 -2.76 13.44 -4.08
N SER A 171 -3.45 12.48 -3.46
CA SER A 171 -4.44 12.79 -2.41
C SER A 171 -3.83 13.34 -1.12
N ILE A 172 -2.53 13.20 -0.94
CA ILE A 172 -1.76 13.72 0.20
C ILE A 172 -0.73 14.79 -0.22
N ASN A 173 -0.85 15.32 -1.46
CA ASN A 173 0.05 16.30 -2.06
C ASN A 173 1.52 15.83 -2.19
N GLU A 174 1.72 14.54 -2.39
CA GLU A 174 3.03 13.92 -2.62
C GLU A 174 3.16 13.39 -4.03
N GLU A 175 4.40 13.22 -4.50
CA GLU A 175 4.71 12.54 -5.75
C GLU A 175 5.15 11.10 -5.50
N TYR A 176 4.67 10.19 -6.34
CA TYR A 176 5.13 8.80 -6.29
C TYR A 176 6.53 8.69 -6.92
N SER A 177 7.55 8.63 -6.08
CA SER A 177 8.97 8.51 -6.47
C SER A 177 9.60 7.26 -5.85
N PRO A 178 9.36 6.05 -6.40
CA PRO A 178 9.86 4.82 -5.83
C PRO A 178 11.35 4.62 -6.07
N ILE A 179 12.04 4.05 -5.08
CA ILE A 179 13.40 3.53 -5.25
C ILE A 179 13.32 2.20 -6.00
N SER A 180 13.90 2.16 -7.18
CA SER A 180 14.02 0.91 -7.94
C SER A 180 15.17 0.06 -7.38
N VAL A 181 14.83 -1.17 -7.04
CA VAL A 181 15.77 -2.18 -6.55
C VAL A 181 15.64 -3.42 -7.42
N PRO A 182 16.75 -4.07 -7.83
CA PRO A 182 16.67 -5.29 -8.62
C PRO A 182 15.84 -6.37 -7.90
N PRO A 183 15.05 -7.17 -8.65
CA PRO A 183 14.34 -8.29 -8.05
C PRO A 183 15.33 -9.29 -7.45
N ILE A 184 15.00 -9.82 -6.29
CA ILE A 184 15.82 -10.87 -5.69
C ILE A 184 15.46 -12.20 -6.33
N TYR A 185 16.44 -12.77 -7.02
CA TYR A 185 16.51 -14.19 -7.28
C TYR A 185 17.63 -14.74 -6.41
N GLU A 186 17.54 -15.96 -5.97
CA GLU A 186 18.51 -16.58 -5.04
C GLU A 186 19.98 -16.37 -5.46
N LYS A 187 20.25 -16.41 -6.77
CA LYS A 187 21.60 -16.17 -7.33
C LYS A 187 22.07 -14.70 -7.32
N TYR A 188 21.19 -13.73 -6.98
CA TYR A 188 21.53 -12.28 -6.97
C TYR A 188 21.44 -11.65 -5.57
N LYS A 189 21.30 -12.47 -4.52
CA LYS A 189 21.15 -12.02 -3.14
C LYS A 189 22.25 -11.03 -2.73
N ASP A 190 23.51 -11.33 -3.03
CA ASP A 190 24.67 -10.51 -2.63
C ASP A 190 24.67 -9.14 -3.32
N SER A 191 24.27 -9.08 -4.59
CA SER A 191 24.17 -7.79 -5.32
C SER A 191 23.01 -6.92 -4.79
N PHE A 192 21.91 -7.55 -4.40
CA PHE A 192 20.80 -6.86 -3.76
C PHE A 192 21.19 -6.23 -2.43
N LEU A 193 21.80 -6.99 -1.54
CA LEU A 193 22.27 -6.54 -0.23
C LEU A 193 23.22 -5.34 -0.34
N ARG A 194 24.16 -5.38 -1.29
CA ARG A 194 25.08 -4.29 -1.57
C ARG A 194 24.33 -3.04 -2.03
N ASN A 195 23.44 -3.15 -3.02
CA ASN A 195 22.67 -2.03 -3.56
C ASN A 195 21.74 -1.39 -2.52
N MET A 196 21.12 -2.19 -1.66
CA MET A 196 20.29 -1.66 -0.57
C MET A 196 21.14 -0.87 0.44
N LYS A 197 22.29 -1.39 0.85
CA LYS A 197 23.20 -0.69 1.77
C LYS A 197 23.68 0.64 1.18
N GLU A 198 24.07 0.68 -0.09
CA GLU A 198 24.50 1.89 -0.78
C GLU A 198 23.38 2.95 -0.85
N LYS A 199 22.17 2.55 -1.29
CA LYS A 199 21.04 3.48 -1.41
C LYS A 199 20.56 4.05 -0.08
N LEU A 200 20.59 3.25 0.98
CA LEU A 200 20.22 3.72 2.33
C LEU A 200 21.31 4.59 2.97
N SER A 201 22.59 4.42 2.58
CA SER A 201 23.67 5.27 3.05
C SER A 201 23.60 6.69 2.47
N ILE A 202 23.11 6.85 1.24
CA ILE A 202 22.94 8.13 0.57
C ILE A 202 21.85 8.99 1.23
N GLN A 203 20.84 8.37 1.84
CA GLN A 203 19.77 9.09 2.56
C GLN A 203 20.17 9.54 3.98
N LYS A 204 21.38 9.24 4.42
CA LYS A 204 21.93 9.68 5.72
C LYS A 204 22.81 10.94 5.63
N ALA A 205 23.11 11.40 4.42
CA ALA A 205 23.87 12.62 4.14
C ALA A 205 22.91 13.76 3.79
#